data_98fdb0eca594ca92cf0658218db94ce2
#
_entry.id   98fdb0eca594ca92cf0658218db94ce2
#
_cell.length_a   1.000
_cell.length_b   1.000
_cell.length_c   1.000
_cell.angle_alpha   90.00
_cell.angle_beta   90.00
_cell.angle_gamma   90.00
#
_symmetry.space_group_name_H-M   'P 1'
#
loop_
_entity.id
_entity.type
_entity.pdbx_description
1 polymer ?
#
loop_
_entity_poly.entity_id
_entity_poly.type
_entity_poly.pdbx_seq_one_letter_code
_entity_poly.pdbx_strand_id
1 'polypeptide(L)'
;MGTSLEQIKQQLASEDLGQRLRAVNLLREVDPAVAFKLIQTVVSDSSSRVRYAAISQLSSLGHQNKEKSLTILRDALYNDPEADVQAAAADSLSALKLVEAYDDLATAYRTTSEWIVQMSIVAALGELGLSRSFDLLHQALQADNNLIALTAIGALGELKDPRGVALLLPFANDDDWQVRHRLAQALGNYLQTPQAEAVRPILDQLARDDSDIVAEAAQYYLNS
;
A
#
# COMPACT_ATOMS: atom_id res chain seq x y z
N MET A 1 4.96 -21.17 27.68
CA MET A 1 5.32 -22.25 26.74
C MET A 1 4.85 -21.81 25.35
N GLY A 2 5.76 -21.67 24.38
CA GLY A 2 5.37 -21.30 23.03
C GLY A 2 4.59 -22.43 22.35
N THR A 3 3.68 -22.07 21.44
CA THR A 3 2.92 -23.04 20.63
C THR A 3 3.88 -23.81 19.74
N SER A 4 3.85 -25.14 19.75
CA SER A 4 4.74 -25.94 18.92
C SER A 4 4.37 -25.84 17.43
N LEU A 5 5.32 -26.08 16.53
CA LEU A 5 5.08 -26.07 15.09
C LEU A 5 3.98 -27.06 14.67
N GLU A 6 3.92 -28.23 15.31
CA GLU A 6 2.87 -29.22 15.05
C GLU A 6 1.49 -28.75 15.49
N GLN A 7 1.40 -28.01 16.61
CA GLN A 7 0.15 -27.37 17.03
C GLN A 7 -0.32 -26.30 16.03
N ILE A 8 0.62 -25.48 15.51
CA ILE A 8 0.29 -24.49 14.47
C ILE A 8 -0.27 -25.16 13.23
N LYS A 9 0.36 -26.24 12.75
CA LYS A 9 -0.13 -27.01 11.58
C LYS A 9 -1.53 -27.58 11.82
N GLN A 10 -1.78 -28.15 12.99
CA GLN A 10 -3.11 -28.66 13.36
C GLN A 10 -4.15 -27.55 13.39
N GLN A 11 -3.80 -26.37 13.94
CA GLN A 11 -4.70 -25.22 13.99
C GLN A 11 -4.98 -24.65 12.60
N LEU A 12 -4.00 -24.63 11.68
CA LEU A 12 -4.21 -24.19 10.28
C LEU A 12 -5.21 -25.11 9.55
N ALA A 13 -5.26 -26.38 9.90
CA ALA A 13 -6.20 -27.36 9.31
C ALA A 13 -7.51 -27.52 10.11
N SER A 14 -7.75 -26.72 11.16
CA SER A 14 -8.93 -26.83 12.00
C SER A 14 -10.20 -26.39 11.28
N GLU A 15 -11.34 -27.00 11.59
CA GLU A 15 -12.65 -26.52 11.15
C GLU A 15 -13.03 -25.18 11.81
N ASP A 16 -12.48 -24.90 13.00
CA ASP A 16 -12.72 -23.67 13.74
C ASP A 16 -11.95 -22.47 13.13
N LEU A 17 -12.70 -21.47 12.67
CA LEU A 17 -12.16 -20.24 12.09
C LEU A 17 -11.19 -19.51 13.01
N GLY A 18 -11.50 -19.45 14.30
CA GLY A 18 -10.67 -18.75 15.29
C GLY A 18 -9.31 -19.43 15.47
N GLN A 19 -9.27 -20.77 15.41
CA GLN A 19 -8.01 -21.51 15.45
C GLN A 19 -7.17 -21.26 14.20
N ARG A 20 -7.78 -21.28 12.99
CA ARG A 20 -7.05 -20.98 11.75
C ARG A 20 -6.49 -19.58 11.76
N LEU A 21 -7.27 -18.55 12.13
CA LEU A 21 -6.79 -17.16 12.23
C LEU A 21 -5.66 -17.00 13.25
N ARG A 22 -5.79 -17.64 14.42
CA ARG A 22 -4.73 -17.65 15.44
C ARG A 22 -3.45 -18.27 14.88
N ALA A 23 -3.56 -19.39 14.19
CA ALA A 23 -2.42 -20.07 13.60
C ALA A 23 -1.71 -19.21 12.54
N VAL A 24 -2.48 -18.54 11.67
CA VAL A 24 -1.92 -17.58 10.69
C VAL A 24 -1.12 -16.49 11.42
N ASN A 25 -1.65 -15.91 12.49
CA ASN A 25 -0.93 -14.89 13.25
C ASN A 25 0.34 -15.42 13.94
N LEU A 26 0.32 -16.66 14.43
CA LEU A 26 1.49 -17.31 15.04
C LEU A 26 2.62 -17.59 14.03
N LEU A 27 2.35 -17.64 12.72
CA LEU A 27 3.40 -17.81 11.72
C LEU A 27 4.44 -16.68 11.75
N ARG A 28 4.12 -15.52 12.31
CA ARG A 28 5.08 -14.41 12.50
C ARG A 28 6.20 -14.73 13.49
N GLU A 29 5.98 -15.72 14.37
CA GLU A 29 6.93 -16.17 15.39
C GLU A 29 7.72 -17.42 14.93
N VAL A 30 7.41 -17.95 13.76
CA VAL A 30 8.02 -19.15 13.16
C VAL A 30 9.17 -18.75 12.25
N ASP A 31 10.15 -19.66 12.07
CA ASP A 31 11.18 -19.48 11.04
C ASP A 31 10.56 -19.09 9.70
N PRO A 32 11.02 -17.98 9.04
CA PRO A 32 10.38 -17.44 7.86
C PRO A 32 10.22 -18.42 6.70
N ALA A 33 11.18 -19.33 6.48
CA ALA A 33 11.11 -20.30 5.40
C ALA A 33 10.08 -21.39 5.68
N VAL A 34 9.89 -21.74 6.95
CA VAL A 34 8.84 -22.68 7.39
C VAL A 34 7.47 -21.98 7.33
N ALA A 35 7.38 -20.75 7.85
CA ALA A 35 6.17 -19.95 7.83
C ALA A 35 5.66 -19.73 6.39
N PHE A 36 6.56 -19.40 5.45
CA PHE A 36 6.23 -19.24 4.04
C PHE A 36 5.63 -20.50 3.41
N LYS A 37 6.11 -21.70 3.78
CA LYS A 37 5.52 -22.95 3.30
C LYS A 37 4.12 -23.19 3.89
N LEU A 38 3.94 -22.85 5.17
CA LEU A 38 2.67 -23.07 5.85
C LEU A 38 1.61 -22.06 5.42
N ILE A 39 1.95 -20.78 5.23
CA ILE A 39 0.98 -19.76 4.83
C ILE A 39 0.32 -20.10 3.49
N GLN A 40 1.04 -20.73 2.57
CA GLN A 40 0.52 -21.13 1.27
C GLN A 40 -0.64 -22.14 1.37
N THR A 41 -0.78 -22.87 2.47
CA THR A 41 -1.88 -23.84 2.64
C THR A 41 -3.22 -23.18 2.92
N VAL A 42 -3.23 -21.88 3.25
CA VAL A 42 -4.42 -21.14 3.67
C VAL A 42 -4.71 -19.88 2.83
N VAL A 43 -3.94 -19.64 1.75
CA VAL A 43 -4.22 -18.53 0.82
C VAL A 43 -5.54 -18.71 0.07
N SER A 44 -6.05 -19.96 -0.02
CA SER A 44 -7.34 -20.32 -0.63
C SER A 44 -8.36 -20.82 0.41
N ASP A 45 -8.23 -20.42 1.68
CA ASP A 45 -9.17 -20.81 2.74
C ASP A 45 -10.61 -20.42 2.42
N SER A 46 -11.57 -21.20 2.89
CA SER A 46 -13.00 -20.90 2.71
C SER A 46 -13.43 -19.57 3.32
N SER A 47 -12.75 -19.11 4.37
CA SER A 47 -13.00 -17.83 5.03
C SER A 47 -12.14 -16.71 4.43
N SER A 48 -12.78 -15.65 3.94
CA SER A 48 -12.11 -14.45 3.47
C SER A 48 -11.17 -13.82 4.52
N ARG A 49 -11.51 -13.92 5.80
CA ARG A 49 -10.66 -13.41 6.89
C ARG A 49 -9.32 -14.15 6.98
N VAL A 50 -9.33 -15.46 6.77
CA VAL A 50 -8.09 -16.28 6.75
C VAL A 50 -7.28 -15.97 5.49
N ARG A 51 -7.94 -15.89 4.32
CA ARG A 51 -7.29 -15.51 3.07
C ARG A 51 -6.65 -14.12 3.18
N TYR A 52 -7.41 -13.11 3.67
CA TYR A 52 -6.89 -11.77 3.91
C TYR A 52 -5.64 -11.77 4.81
N ALA A 53 -5.71 -12.47 5.95
CA ALA A 53 -4.59 -12.55 6.88
C ALA A 53 -3.37 -13.25 6.25
N ALA A 54 -3.59 -14.28 5.43
CA ALA A 54 -2.53 -14.99 4.72
C ALA A 54 -1.89 -14.13 3.63
N ILE A 55 -2.70 -13.51 2.78
CA ILE A 55 -2.25 -12.63 1.70
C ILE A 55 -1.49 -11.42 2.25
N SER A 56 -1.99 -10.78 3.31
CA SER A 56 -1.30 -9.66 3.97
C SER A 56 0.06 -10.06 4.56
N GLN A 57 0.21 -11.26 5.12
CA GLN A 57 1.50 -11.73 5.65
C GLN A 57 2.53 -12.05 4.55
N LEU A 58 2.11 -12.26 3.32
CA LEU A 58 3.05 -12.41 2.20
C LEU A 58 3.86 -11.14 1.96
N SER A 59 3.38 -9.95 2.39
CA SER A 59 4.17 -8.72 2.35
C SER A 59 5.56 -8.85 2.97
N SER A 60 5.70 -9.69 3.99
CA SER A 60 6.98 -9.98 4.67
C SER A 60 7.50 -11.38 4.35
N LEU A 61 6.67 -12.41 4.42
CA LEU A 61 7.11 -13.80 4.20
C LEU A 61 7.45 -14.08 2.72
N GLY A 62 6.89 -13.33 1.79
CA GLY A 62 7.07 -13.53 0.35
C GLY A 62 8.50 -13.34 -0.15
N HIS A 63 9.36 -12.67 0.63
CA HIS A 63 10.80 -12.57 0.32
C HIS A 63 11.49 -13.94 0.25
N GLN A 64 10.93 -14.98 0.87
CA GLN A 64 11.47 -16.35 0.83
C GLN A 64 11.43 -16.96 -0.58
N ASN A 65 10.44 -16.56 -1.40
CA ASN A 65 10.35 -16.95 -2.80
C ASN A 65 9.46 -15.94 -3.56
N LYS A 66 10.11 -14.93 -4.15
CA LYS A 66 9.40 -13.83 -4.84
C LYS A 66 8.59 -14.30 -6.05
N GLU A 67 9.08 -15.28 -6.82
CA GLU A 67 8.37 -15.82 -7.98
C GLU A 67 7.07 -16.50 -7.56
N LYS A 68 7.13 -17.36 -6.53
CA LYS A 68 5.94 -18.01 -5.99
C LYS A 68 4.97 -17.01 -5.37
N SER A 69 5.48 -16.02 -4.66
CA SER A 69 4.67 -14.95 -4.08
C SER A 69 3.97 -14.12 -5.15
N LEU A 70 4.66 -13.76 -6.22
CA LEU A 70 4.08 -13.07 -7.37
C LEU A 70 2.92 -13.85 -7.96
N THR A 71 3.07 -15.17 -8.13
CA THR A 71 2.01 -16.04 -8.65
C THR A 71 0.78 -16.04 -7.74
N ILE A 72 0.98 -16.20 -6.42
CA ILE A 72 -0.12 -16.23 -5.44
C ILE A 72 -0.83 -14.88 -5.37
N LEU A 73 -0.05 -13.78 -5.32
CA LEU A 73 -0.61 -12.44 -5.18
C LEU A 73 -1.34 -11.98 -6.45
N ARG A 74 -0.88 -12.36 -7.64
CA ARG A 74 -1.62 -12.16 -8.90
C ARG A 74 -2.96 -12.89 -8.90
N ASP A 75 -2.98 -14.14 -8.47
CA ASP A 75 -4.21 -14.91 -8.38
C ASP A 75 -5.20 -14.26 -7.41
N ALA A 76 -4.74 -13.85 -6.22
CA ALA A 76 -5.57 -13.15 -5.24
C ALA A 76 -6.08 -11.79 -5.77
N LEU A 77 -5.24 -11.01 -6.46
CA LEU A 77 -5.61 -9.71 -7.02
C LEU A 77 -6.73 -9.81 -8.05
N TYR A 78 -6.71 -10.84 -8.91
CA TYR A 78 -7.66 -10.97 -10.01
C TYR A 78 -8.87 -11.82 -9.68
N ASN A 79 -8.71 -12.85 -8.85
CA ASN A 79 -9.67 -13.94 -8.75
C ASN A 79 -10.31 -14.09 -7.36
N ASP A 80 -9.80 -13.40 -6.31
CA ASP A 80 -10.45 -13.47 -5.00
C ASP A 80 -11.81 -12.75 -5.06
N PRO A 81 -12.90 -13.36 -4.56
CA PRO A 81 -14.22 -12.74 -4.58
C PRO A 81 -14.37 -11.54 -3.63
N GLU A 82 -13.45 -11.38 -2.69
CA GLU A 82 -13.52 -10.32 -1.67
C GLU A 82 -12.54 -9.18 -1.98
N ALA A 83 -13.06 -7.96 -2.09
CA ALA A 83 -12.29 -6.77 -2.39
C ALA A 83 -11.15 -6.50 -1.40
N ASP A 84 -11.35 -6.79 -0.11
CA ASP A 84 -10.32 -6.65 0.92
C ASP A 84 -9.10 -7.55 0.65
N VAL A 85 -9.32 -8.77 0.14
CA VAL A 85 -8.24 -9.71 -0.20
C VAL A 85 -7.50 -9.25 -1.45
N GLN A 86 -8.23 -8.76 -2.47
CA GLN A 86 -7.64 -8.16 -3.67
C GLN A 86 -6.77 -6.95 -3.30
N ALA A 87 -7.27 -6.07 -2.43
CA ALA A 87 -6.54 -4.91 -1.91
C ALA A 87 -5.26 -5.33 -1.17
N ALA A 88 -5.36 -6.31 -0.26
CA ALA A 88 -4.20 -6.84 0.45
C ALA A 88 -3.14 -7.47 -0.49
N ALA A 89 -3.58 -8.03 -1.62
CA ALA A 89 -2.67 -8.54 -2.64
C ALA A 89 -1.89 -7.39 -3.33
N ALA A 90 -2.57 -6.28 -3.67
CA ALA A 90 -1.91 -5.10 -4.23
C ALA A 90 -0.87 -4.52 -3.26
N ASP A 91 -1.22 -4.37 -1.98
CA ASP A 91 -0.32 -3.88 -0.92
C ASP A 91 0.89 -4.83 -0.76
N SER A 92 0.67 -6.15 -0.79
CA SER A 92 1.75 -7.13 -0.65
C SER A 92 2.69 -7.17 -1.86
N LEU A 93 2.18 -6.92 -3.07
CA LEU A 93 3.00 -6.81 -4.29
C LEU A 93 3.97 -5.64 -4.19
N SER A 94 3.52 -4.49 -3.71
CA SER A 94 4.38 -3.31 -3.55
C SER A 94 5.37 -3.46 -2.40
N ALA A 95 4.96 -3.99 -1.25
CA ALA A 95 5.82 -4.23 -0.11
C ALA A 95 6.99 -5.18 -0.44
N LEU A 96 6.76 -6.18 -1.29
CA LEU A 96 7.80 -7.07 -1.81
C LEU A 96 8.66 -6.44 -2.93
N LYS A 97 8.32 -5.22 -3.39
CA LYS A 97 8.96 -4.55 -4.53
C LYS A 97 8.95 -5.43 -5.79
N LEU A 98 7.80 -6.04 -6.09
CA LEU A 98 7.58 -6.87 -7.26
C LEU A 98 7.21 -5.99 -8.46
N VAL A 99 8.21 -5.34 -9.04
CA VAL A 99 8.05 -4.40 -10.18
C VAL A 99 7.42 -5.04 -11.42
N GLU A 100 7.51 -6.36 -11.54
CA GLU A 100 6.91 -7.18 -12.59
C GLU A 100 5.38 -7.20 -12.51
N ALA A 101 4.79 -6.84 -11.36
CA ALA A 101 3.35 -6.78 -11.17
C ALA A 101 2.72 -5.44 -11.64
N TYR A 102 3.51 -4.50 -12.15
CA TYR A 102 2.98 -3.19 -12.55
C TYR A 102 1.81 -3.30 -13.56
N ASP A 103 1.97 -4.12 -14.59
CA ASP A 103 0.94 -4.25 -15.62
C ASP A 103 -0.33 -4.94 -15.08
N ASP A 104 -0.17 -5.84 -14.11
CA ASP A 104 -1.28 -6.46 -13.38
C ASP A 104 -2.04 -5.42 -12.54
N LEU A 105 -1.32 -4.61 -11.76
CA LEU A 105 -1.90 -3.54 -10.95
C LEU A 105 -2.61 -2.49 -11.82
N ALA A 106 -1.96 -2.06 -12.92
CA ALA A 106 -2.55 -1.09 -13.83
C ALA A 106 -3.81 -1.63 -14.53
N THR A 107 -3.86 -2.91 -14.85
CA THR A 107 -5.03 -3.58 -15.43
C THR A 107 -6.14 -3.70 -14.39
N ALA A 108 -5.83 -4.18 -13.19
CA ALA A 108 -6.79 -4.31 -12.09
C ALA A 108 -7.42 -2.95 -11.73
N TYR A 109 -6.63 -1.87 -11.66
CA TYR A 109 -7.15 -0.51 -11.42
C TYR A 109 -8.23 -0.09 -12.41
N ARG A 110 -8.04 -0.40 -13.69
CA ARG A 110 -8.97 0.01 -14.76
C ARG A 110 -10.22 -0.87 -14.86
N THR A 111 -10.15 -2.09 -14.34
CA THR A 111 -11.21 -3.09 -14.51
C THR A 111 -12.07 -3.27 -13.26
N THR A 112 -11.55 -2.96 -12.06
CA THR A 112 -12.32 -3.07 -10.83
C THR A 112 -13.22 -1.87 -10.61
N SER A 113 -14.43 -2.12 -10.05
CA SER A 113 -15.32 -1.10 -9.51
C SER A 113 -15.14 -0.87 -8.00
N GLU A 114 -14.35 -1.72 -7.34
CA GLU A 114 -14.14 -1.68 -5.89
C GLU A 114 -13.15 -0.59 -5.51
N TRP A 115 -13.65 0.49 -4.90
CA TRP A 115 -12.83 1.66 -4.54
C TRP A 115 -11.65 1.33 -3.62
N ILE A 116 -11.83 0.34 -2.72
CA ILE A 116 -10.76 -0.08 -1.80
C ILE A 116 -9.59 -0.74 -2.57
N VAL A 117 -9.90 -1.51 -3.61
CA VAL A 117 -8.89 -2.11 -4.48
C VAL A 117 -8.17 -1.04 -5.28
N GLN A 118 -8.92 -0.08 -5.86
CA GLN A 118 -8.34 1.05 -6.57
C GLN A 118 -7.39 1.86 -5.67
N MET A 119 -7.81 2.14 -4.44
CA MET A 119 -7.01 2.89 -3.47
C MET A 119 -5.70 2.16 -3.13
N SER A 120 -5.76 0.86 -2.81
CA SER A 120 -4.56 0.05 -2.53
C SER A 120 -3.63 -0.03 -3.74
N ILE A 121 -4.17 -0.15 -4.97
CA ILE A 121 -3.35 -0.13 -6.18
C ILE A 121 -2.64 1.22 -6.35
N VAL A 122 -3.33 2.34 -6.12
CA VAL A 122 -2.73 3.68 -6.20
C VAL A 122 -1.57 3.81 -5.22
N ALA A 123 -1.76 3.38 -3.97
CA ALA A 123 -0.70 3.35 -2.97
C ALA A 123 0.48 2.45 -3.42
N ALA A 124 0.17 1.24 -3.88
CA ALA A 124 1.16 0.28 -4.36
C ALA A 124 2.01 0.83 -5.52
N LEU A 125 1.39 1.55 -6.46
CA LEU A 125 2.09 2.15 -7.60
C LEU A 125 3.05 3.27 -7.18
N GLY A 126 2.68 4.06 -6.17
CA GLY A 126 3.57 5.05 -5.56
C GLY A 126 4.77 4.37 -4.89
N GLU A 127 4.50 3.37 -4.05
CA GLU A 127 5.51 2.63 -3.32
C GLU A 127 6.48 1.86 -4.23
N LEU A 128 6.03 1.31 -5.37
CA LEU A 128 6.89 0.67 -6.37
C LEU A 128 7.89 1.65 -7.00
N GLY A 129 7.57 2.94 -7.06
CA GLY A 129 8.48 3.99 -7.49
C GLY A 129 8.85 3.95 -8.98
N LEU A 130 8.01 3.37 -9.83
CA LEU A 130 8.25 3.26 -11.26
C LEU A 130 7.74 4.52 -11.99
N SER A 131 8.59 5.23 -12.73
CA SER A 131 8.20 6.46 -13.47
C SER A 131 7.01 6.25 -14.41
N ARG A 132 6.79 5.04 -14.92
CA ARG A 132 5.61 4.68 -15.73
C ARG A 132 4.28 4.68 -14.93
N SER A 133 4.33 4.73 -13.60
CA SER A 133 3.13 4.87 -12.75
C SER A 133 2.53 6.28 -12.83
N PHE A 134 3.29 7.29 -13.27
CA PHE A 134 2.89 8.69 -13.22
C PHE A 134 1.53 8.95 -13.87
N ASP A 135 1.29 8.44 -15.08
CA ASP A 135 0.05 8.75 -15.81
C ASP A 135 -1.19 8.16 -15.12
N LEU A 136 -1.05 6.97 -14.51
CA LEU A 136 -2.13 6.36 -13.73
C LEU A 136 -2.36 7.11 -12.41
N LEU A 137 -1.30 7.52 -11.72
CA LEU A 137 -1.42 8.33 -10.51
C LEU A 137 -2.02 9.71 -10.79
N HIS A 138 -1.70 10.31 -11.93
CA HIS A 138 -2.35 11.55 -12.39
C HIS A 138 -3.85 11.33 -12.66
N GLN A 139 -4.24 10.22 -13.28
CA GLN A 139 -5.64 9.85 -13.46
C GLN A 139 -6.34 9.64 -12.09
N ALA A 140 -5.69 8.94 -11.16
CA ALA A 140 -6.23 8.69 -9.82
C ALA A 140 -6.42 9.97 -8.99
N LEU A 141 -5.59 10.99 -9.21
CA LEU A 141 -5.73 12.31 -8.59
C LEU A 141 -7.05 13.01 -8.96
N GLN A 142 -7.65 12.64 -10.09
CA GLN A 142 -8.91 13.20 -10.62
C GLN A 142 -10.11 12.28 -10.36
N ALA A 143 -9.95 11.26 -9.50
CA ALA A 143 -11.04 10.33 -9.18
C ALA A 143 -12.15 11.03 -8.39
N ASP A 144 -13.41 10.67 -8.66
CA ASP A 144 -14.58 11.18 -7.92
C ASP A 144 -14.54 10.74 -6.43
N ASN A 145 -13.86 9.67 -6.11
CA ASN A 145 -13.69 9.22 -4.74
C ASN A 145 -12.52 9.95 -4.08
N ASN A 146 -12.83 10.79 -3.09
CA ASN A 146 -11.85 11.61 -2.37
C ASN A 146 -10.73 10.78 -1.72
N LEU A 147 -10.98 9.55 -1.28
CA LEU A 147 -9.94 8.70 -0.68
C LEU A 147 -8.92 8.23 -1.72
N ILE A 148 -9.37 7.96 -2.94
CA ILE A 148 -8.46 7.62 -4.05
C ILE A 148 -7.62 8.84 -4.42
N ALA A 149 -8.25 10.02 -4.57
CA ALA A 149 -7.55 11.26 -4.88
C ALA A 149 -6.53 11.63 -3.79
N LEU A 150 -6.90 11.52 -2.52
CA LEU A 150 -6.00 11.76 -1.38
C LEU A 150 -4.82 10.78 -1.37
N THR A 151 -5.07 9.51 -1.69
CA THR A 151 -4.01 8.50 -1.81
C THR A 151 -3.07 8.82 -2.96
N ALA A 152 -3.59 9.31 -4.09
CA ALA A 152 -2.80 9.70 -5.24
C ALA A 152 -1.85 10.89 -4.94
N ILE A 153 -2.26 11.84 -4.08
CA ILE A 153 -1.36 12.92 -3.60
C ILE A 153 -0.14 12.29 -2.92
N GLY A 154 -0.35 11.36 -1.99
CA GLY A 154 0.75 10.69 -1.30
C GLY A 154 1.63 9.87 -2.25
N ALA A 155 0.99 9.08 -3.13
CA ALA A 155 1.69 8.22 -4.09
C ALA A 155 2.55 9.02 -5.09
N LEU A 156 2.10 10.20 -5.54
CA LEU A 156 2.90 11.12 -6.36
C LEU A 156 4.12 11.64 -5.58
N GLY A 157 3.95 11.91 -4.27
CA GLY A 157 5.05 12.28 -3.40
C GLY A 157 6.08 11.15 -3.23
N GLU A 158 5.64 9.91 -3.10
CA GLU A 158 6.52 8.73 -3.01
C GLU A 158 7.23 8.44 -4.32
N LEU A 159 6.55 8.62 -5.45
CA LEU A 159 7.11 8.44 -6.80
C LEU A 159 8.25 9.42 -7.08
N LYS A 160 8.20 10.65 -6.52
CA LYS A 160 9.19 11.73 -6.71
C LYS A 160 9.46 12.07 -8.18
N ASP A 161 8.48 11.81 -9.07
CA ASP A 161 8.60 12.22 -10.46
C ASP A 161 8.51 13.75 -10.56
N PRO A 162 9.44 14.43 -11.26
CA PRO A 162 9.46 15.90 -11.35
C PRO A 162 8.14 16.51 -11.83
N ARG A 163 7.41 15.81 -12.69
CA ARG A 163 6.10 16.23 -13.22
C ARG A 163 5.03 16.32 -12.12
N GLY A 164 5.19 15.56 -11.03
CA GLY A 164 4.24 15.52 -9.91
C GLY A 164 4.14 16.84 -9.18
N VAL A 165 5.21 17.62 -9.08
CA VAL A 165 5.21 18.91 -8.37
C VAL A 165 4.11 19.83 -8.92
N ALA A 166 4.05 20.03 -10.23
CA ALA A 166 3.05 20.92 -10.85
C ALA A 166 1.60 20.47 -10.58
N LEU A 167 1.37 19.17 -10.43
CA LEU A 167 0.04 18.61 -10.10
C LEU A 167 -0.32 18.79 -8.64
N LEU A 168 0.67 18.81 -7.75
CA LEU A 168 0.47 18.86 -6.31
C LEU A 168 0.30 20.29 -5.77
N LEU A 169 0.99 21.27 -6.32
CA LEU A 169 0.97 22.65 -5.82
C LEU A 169 -0.43 23.27 -5.65
N PRO A 170 -1.42 23.03 -6.54
CA PRO A 170 -2.77 23.60 -6.38
C PRO A 170 -3.48 23.20 -5.07
N PHE A 171 -3.13 22.05 -4.48
CA PHE A 171 -3.74 21.56 -3.24
C PHE A 171 -3.27 22.30 -1.97
N ALA A 172 -2.33 23.24 -2.09
CA ALA A 172 -1.85 24.03 -0.94
C ALA A 172 -2.93 24.92 -0.31
N ASN A 173 -3.97 25.23 -1.07
CA ASN A 173 -5.08 26.06 -0.61
C ASN A 173 -6.42 25.28 -0.61
N ASP A 174 -6.36 23.96 -0.55
CA ASP A 174 -7.55 23.12 -0.45
C ASP A 174 -8.30 23.42 0.87
N ASP A 175 -9.63 23.45 0.83
CA ASP A 175 -10.46 23.71 2.02
C ASP A 175 -10.30 22.61 3.08
N ASP A 176 -10.06 21.36 2.65
CA ASP A 176 -9.88 20.22 3.55
C ASP A 176 -8.43 20.17 4.08
N TRP A 177 -8.27 20.34 5.38
CA TRP A 177 -6.98 20.24 6.05
C TRP A 177 -6.30 18.87 5.86
N GLN A 178 -7.06 17.78 5.66
CA GLN A 178 -6.50 16.45 5.41
C GLN A 178 -5.76 16.40 4.06
N VAL A 179 -6.29 17.09 3.06
CA VAL A 179 -5.65 17.25 1.75
C VAL A 179 -4.35 18.06 1.91
N ARG A 180 -4.41 19.21 2.61
CA ARG A 180 -3.22 20.04 2.86
C ARG A 180 -2.16 19.30 3.69
N HIS A 181 -2.58 18.51 4.69
CA HIS A 181 -1.67 17.66 5.47
C HIS A 181 -1.00 16.59 4.59
N ARG A 182 -1.78 15.88 3.76
CA ARG A 182 -1.22 14.88 2.83
C ARG A 182 -0.29 15.53 1.81
N LEU A 183 -0.60 16.75 1.37
CA LEU A 183 0.27 17.53 0.51
C LEU A 183 1.61 17.85 1.18
N ALA A 184 1.60 18.30 2.44
CA ALA A 184 2.83 18.58 3.17
C ALA A 184 3.75 17.36 3.22
N GLN A 185 3.19 16.17 3.50
CA GLN A 185 3.93 14.92 3.46
C GLN A 185 4.48 14.60 2.06
N ALA A 186 3.66 14.75 1.03
CA ALA A 186 4.06 14.49 -0.35
C ALA A 186 5.18 15.43 -0.81
N LEU A 187 5.06 16.73 -0.55
CA LEU A 187 6.08 17.72 -0.91
C LEU A 187 7.38 17.55 -0.10
N GLY A 188 7.28 17.09 1.14
CA GLY A 188 8.44 16.74 1.96
C GLY A 188 9.37 15.73 1.30
N ASN A 189 8.81 14.76 0.58
CA ASN A 189 9.59 13.78 -0.17
C ASN A 189 10.44 14.39 -1.31
N TYR A 190 10.07 15.57 -1.83
CA TYR A 190 10.81 16.26 -2.88
C TYR A 190 11.97 17.10 -2.37
N LEU A 191 12.10 17.37 -1.06
CA LEU A 191 13.18 18.21 -0.50
C LEU A 191 14.58 17.64 -0.74
N GLN A 192 14.69 16.33 -0.96
CA GLN A 192 15.95 15.66 -1.30
C GLN A 192 16.12 15.44 -2.82
N THR A 193 15.35 16.13 -3.64
CA THR A 193 15.37 16.04 -5.09
C THR A 193 15.73 17.39 -5.73
N PRO A 194 16.04 17.45 -7.04
CA PRO A 194 16.24 18.73 -7.73
C PRO A 194 15.04 19.69 -7.67
N GLN A 195 13.85 19.20 -7.28
CA GLN A 195 12.64 20.00 -7.14
C GLN A 195 12.52 20.72 -5.79
N ALA A 196 13.49 20.60 -4.89
CA ALA A 196 13.47 21.19 -3.54
C ALA A 196 13.17 22.71 -3.55
N GLU A 197 13.76 23.45 -4.49
CA GLU A 197 13.54 24.91 -4.61
C GLU A 197 12.08 25.25 -4.98
N ALA A 198 11.43 24.40 -5.76
CA ALA A 198 10.03 24.61 -6.18
C ALA A 198 9.03 24.28 -5.07
N VAL A 199 9.32 23.29 -4.20
CA VAL A 199 8.38 22.83 -3.16
C VAL A 199 8.58 23.57 -1.82
N ARG A 200 9.77 24.05 -1.52
CA ARG A 200 10.08 24.73 -0.25
C ARG A 200 9.17 25.91 0.05
N PRO A 201 8.88 26.86 -0.87
CA PRO A 201 7.97 27.98 -0.58
C PRO A 201 6.55 27.54 -0.16
N ILE A 202 6.06 26.42 -0.72
CA ILE A 202 4.75 25.87 -0.38
C ILE A 202 4.78 25.18 0.98
N LEU A 203 5.86 24.48 1.31
CA LEU A 203 6.04 23.94 2.66
C LEU A 203 6.17 25.08 3.70
N ASP A 204 6.85 26.19 3.38
CA ASP A 204 6.90 27.38 4.24
C ASP A 204 5.54 28.04 4.44
N GLN A 205 4.65 27.99 3.44
CA GLN A 205 3.25 28.40 3.54
C GLN A 205 2.50 27.46 4.48
N LEU A 206 2.55 26.14 4.23
CA LEU A 206 1.86 25.13 5.03
C LEU A 206 2.37 25.07 6.48
N ALA A 207 3.62 25.44 6.74
CA ALA A 207 4.17 25.57 8.09
C ALA A 207 3.51 26.69 8.95
N ARG A 208 2.65 27.51 8.31
CA ARG A 208 1.85 28.57 8.93
C ARG A 208 0.37 28.34 8.74
N ASP A 209 -0.02 27.11 8.43
CA ASP A 209 -1.42 26.70 8.24
C ASP A 209 -2.24 26.95 9.52
N ASP A 210 -3.52 27.22 9.39
CA ASP A 210 -4.48 27.38 10.49
C ASP A 210 -4.76 26.05 11.23
N SER A 211 -4.46 24.91 10.61
CA SER A 211 -4.46 23.60 11.23
C SER A 211 -3.09 23.25 11.80
N ASP A 212 -2.99 23.12 13.12
CA ASP A 212 -1.74 22.73 13.80
C ASP A 212 -1.13 21.44 13.21
N ILE A 213 -1.98 20.47 12.82
CA ILE A 213 -1.54 19.18 12.25
C ILE A 213 -0.83 19.40 10.91
N VAL A 214 -1.33 20.31 10.08
CA VAL A 214 -0.70 20.65 8.78
C VAL A 214 0.60 21.40 9.02
N ALA A 215 0.58 22.40 9.92
CA ALA A 215 1.74 23.21 10.25
C ALA A 215 2.89 22.34 10.80
N GLU A 216 2.61 21.47 11.76
CA GLU A 216 3.60 20.55 12.35
C GLU A 216 4.19 19.60 11.29
N ALA A 217 3.37 19.03 10.40
CA ALA A 217 3.84 18.17 9.33
C ALA A 217 4.81 18.91 8.38
N ALA A 218 4.46 20.11 7.95
CA ALA A 218 5.30 20.91 7.08
C ALA A 218 6.62 21.31 7.78
N GLN A 219 6.55 21.75 9.04
CA GLN A 219 7.74 22.10 9.85
C GLN A 219 8.68 20.90 10.05
N TYR A 220 8.13 19.69 10.28
CA TYR A 220 8.92 18.47 10.38
C TYR A 220 9.82 18.27 9.15
N TYR A 221 9.24 18.37 7.94
CA TYR A 221 9.99 18.17 6.71
C TYR A 221 10.97 19.30 6.40
N LEU A 222 10.64 20.55 6.74
CA LEU A 222 11.56 21.68 6.55
C LEU A 222 12.80 21.61 7.43
N ASN A 223 12.71 20.92 8.57
CA ASN A 223 13.79 20.80 9.57
C ASN A 223 14.55 19.44 9.47
N SER A 224 14.14 18.53 8.59
CA SER A 224 14.76 17.20 8.36
C SER A 224 15.84 17.28 7.29
#